data_52a11adc748b471430004dbd02c0e1ed
#
_entry.id   52a11adc748b471430004dbd02c0e1ed
#
_cell.length_a   1.000
_cell.length_b   1.000
_cell.length_c   1.000
_cell.angle_alpha   90.00
_cell.angle_beta   90.00
_cell.angle_gamma   90.00
#
_symmetry.space_group_name_H-M   'P 1'
#
loop_
_entity.id
_entity.type
_entity.pdbx_description
1 polymer ?
#
loop_
_entity_poly.entity_id
_entity_poly.type
_entity_poly.pdbx_seq_one_letter_code
_entity_poly.pdbx_strand_id
1 'polypeptide(L)'
;VPTKEHKAGVVSDLEKLFENGKVAIVADLSGYTVAELTRFRRSVDKHNARCKVSKNTLLKIATSKTEFKAIDVIAKGPSTVVVGYDDPAQPAKVVVDFIKAAKKGSVKGGVFEGKTLSADEVKALAELPSKDELLSSIMGGLDSGARNIAGLLEAVIRDVAVLVEEVAKKNNPAA
;
A
#
# COMPACT_ATOMS: atom_id res chain seq x y z
N VAL A 1 35.11 -16.14 -0.97
CA VAL A 1 33.83 -16.81 -1.30
C VAL A 1 33.08 -17.02 0.01
N PRO A 2 31.83 -16.56 0.19
CA PRO A 2 31.11 -16.71 1.45
C PRO A 2 30.93 -18.20 1.78
N THR A 3 31.32 -18.58 2.99
CA THR A 3 31.27 -19.95 3.53
C THR A 3 29.83 -20.50 3.55
N LYS A 4 29.67 -21.82 3.58
CA LYS A 4 28.34 -22.49 3.70
C LYS A 4 27.53 -21.95 4.89
N GLU A 5 28.20 -21.71 6.01
CA GLU A 5 27.63 -21.19 7.25
C GLU A 5 27.05 -19.76 7.06
N HIS A 6 27.77 -18.88 6.38
CA HIS A 6 27.29 -17.53 6.09
C HIS A 6 26.06 -17.55 5.18
N LYS A 7 26.02 -18.45 4.18
CA LYS A 7 24.86 -18.63 3.32
C LYS A 7 23.64 -19.16 4.09
N ALA A 8 23.87 -20.12 5.00
CA ALA A 8 22.82 -20.64 5.87
C ALA A 8 22.26 -19.57 6.81
N GLY A 9 23.12 -18.71 7.38
CA GLY A 9 22.70 -17.56 8.19
C GLY A 9 21.84 -16.57 7.41
N VAL A 10 22.24 -16.24 6.17
CA VAL A 10 21.46 -15.34 5.31
C VAL A 10 20.10 -15.94 4.96
N VAL A 11 20.01 -17.24 4.70
CA VAL A 11 18.74 -17.94 4.42
C VAL A 11 17.84 -17.93 5.65
N SER A 12 18.39 -18.25 6.84
CA SER A 12 17.62 -18.20 8.09
C SER A 12 17.08 -16.80 8.40
N ASP A 13 17.88 -15.77 8.16
CA ASP A 13 17.41 -14.38 8.31
C ASP A 13 16.31 -14.02 7.32
N LEU A 14 16.36 -14.53 6.08
CA LEU A 14 15.32 -14.33 5.08
C LEU A 14 14.05 -15.10 5.44
N GLU A 15 14.17 -16.34 5.92
CA GLU A 15 13.05 -17.14 6.42
C GLU A 15 12.29 -16.38 7.51
N LYS A 16 13.00 -15.85 8.52
CA LYS A 16 12.40 -15.03 9.59
C LYS A 16 11.70 -13.75 9.08
N LEU A 17 12.26 -13.14 8.02
CA LEU A 17 11.64 -11.96 7.40
C LEU A 17 10.32 -12.32 6.70
N PHE A 18 10.25 -13.49 6.07
CA PHE A 18 9.06 -13.94 5.36
C PHE A 18 7.99 -14.56 6.28
N GLU A 19 8.36 -15.20 7.39
CA GLU A 19 7.41 -15.85 8.30
C GLU A 19 6.32 -14.90 8.82
N ASN A 20 6.67 -13.64 9.10
CA ASN A 20 5.74 -12.64 9.61
C ASN A 20 5.26 -11.65 8.53
N GLY A 21 5.72 -11.82 7.28
CA GLY A 21 5.39 -10.90 6.18
C GLY A 21 4.02 -11.18 5.59
N LYS A 22 3.21 -10.14 5.38
CA LYS A 22 1.94 -10.23 4.63
C LYS A 22 2.15 -9.96 3.15
N VAL A 23 3.06 -9.05 2.83
CA VAL A 23 3.38 -8.67 1.45
C VAL A 23 4.87 -8.68 1.23
N ALA A 24 5.31 -9.18 0.09
CA ALA A 24 6.69 -9.10 -0.38
C ALA A 24 6.72 -8.47 -1.77
N ILE A 25 7.42 -7.35 -1.90
CA ILE A 25 7.56 -6.60 -3.16
C ILE A 25 8.99 -6.76 -3.64
N VAL A 26 9.14 -7.10 -4.91
CA VAL A 26 10.43 -7.24 -5.58
C VAL A 26 10.62 -6.04 -6.50
N ALA A 27 11.67 -5.28 -6.23
CA ALA A 27 12.04 -4.12 -7.04
C ALA A 27 13.52 -4.21 -7.45
N ASP A 28 13.83 -3.61 -8.58
CA ASP A 28 15.18 -3.37 -9.04
C ASP A 28 15.60 -1.96 -8.62
N LEU A 29 16.55 -1.88 -7.71
CA LEU A 29 17.11 -0.63 -7.23
C LEU A 29 18.55 -0.43 -7.73
N SER A 30 18.84 -0.81 -8.99
CA SER A 30 20.13 -0.60 -9.61
C SER A 30 20.34 0.87 -9.96
N GLY A 31 21.57 1.36 -9.80
CA GLY A 31 21.95 2.72 -10.17
C GLY A 31 21.59 3.81 -9.16
N TYR A 32 21.17 3.43 -7.95
CA TYR A 32 20.98 4.36 -6.83
C TYR A 32 22.27 4.58 -6.05
N THR A 33 22.44 5.78 -5.50
CA THR A 33 23.54 6.09 -4.60
C THR A 33 23.31 5.50 -3.21
N VAL A 34 24.39 5.32 -2.44
CA VAL A 34 24.29 4.82 -1.07
C VAL A 34 23.42 5.71 -0.18
N ALA A 35 23.50 7.05 -0.39
CA ALA A 35 22.70 8.01 0.36
C ALA A 35 21.19 7.84 0.08
N GLU A 36 20.81 7.63 -1.18
CA GLU A 36 19.42 7.38 -1.59
C GLU A 36 18.90 6.07 -1.01
N LEU A 37 19.67 4.99 -1.11
CA LEU A 37 19.32 3.70 -0.53
C LEU A 37 19.17 3.75 1.00
N THR A 38 19.99 4.56 1.67
CA THR A 38 19.87 4.75 3.12
C THR A 38 18.59 5.49 3.50
N ARG A 39 18.22 6.53 2.72
CA ARG A 39 16.94 7.24 2.89
C ARG A 39 15.77 6.31 2.64
N PHE A 40 15.84 5.52 1.59
CA PHE A 40 14.82 4.52 1.26
C PHE A 40 14.61 3.51 2.40
N ARG A 41 15.69 2.89 2.91
CA ARG A 41 15.61 1.95 4.04
C ARG A 41 14.96 2.59 5.26
N ARG A 42 15.35 3.81 5.62
CA ARG A 42 14.75 4.55 6.73
C ARG A 42 13.25 4.83 6.51
N SER A 43 12.84 5.09 5.29
CA SER A 43 11.43 5.29 4.96
C SER A 43 10.64 3.98 5.05
N VAL A 44 11.20 2.88 4.58
CA VAL A 44 10.61 1.54 4.68
C VAL A 44 10.48 1.10 6.16
N ASP A 45 11.53 1.32 6.96
CA ASP A 45 11.52 0.97 8.40
C ASP A 45 10.45 1.74 9.19
N LYS A 46 10.14 2.99 8.81
CA LYS A 46 9.07 3.79 9.44
C LYS A 46 7.67 3.21 9.27
N HIS A 47 7.46 2.42 8.23
CA HIS A 47 6.18 1.80 7.88
C HIS A 47 6.13 0.31 8.23
N ASN A 48 6.87 -0.10 9.27
CA ASN A 48 6.93 -1.51 9.72
C ASN A 48 7.20 -2.49 8.57
N ALA A 49 8.09 -2.10 7.66
CA ALA A 49 8.54 -2.94 6.57
C ALA A 49 10.06 -3.07 6.59
N ARG A 50 10.60 -4.14 6.03
CA ARG A 50 12.04 -4.35 5.96
C ARG A 50 12.49 -4.56 4.53
N CYS A 51 13.62 -3.94 4.20
CA CYS A 51 14.25 -4.04 2.90
C CYS A 51 15.54 -4.87 3.01
N LYS A 52 15.66 -5.93 2.21
CA LYS A 52 16.88 -6.74 2.12
C LYS A 52 17.24 -7.02 0.66
N VAL A 53 18.50 -6.78 0.33
CA VAL A 53 19.07 -7.18 -0.97
C VAL A 53 19.74 -8.52 -0.79
N SER A 54 19.37 -9.51 -1.57
CA SER A 54 20.02 -10.81 -1.52
C SER A 54 20.10 -11.47 -2.89
N LYS A 55 20.98 -12.48 -2.98
CA LYS A 55 21.16 -13.24 -4.22
C LYS A 55 19.91 -14.07 -4.49
N ASN A 56 19.44 -14.08 -5.76
CA ASN A 56 18.21 -14.77 -6.14
C ASN A 56 18.18 -16.26 -5.78
N THR A 57 19.35 -16.92 -5.86
CA THR A 57 19.44 -18.34 -5.47
C THR A 57 19.18 -18.58 -3.99
N LEU A 58 19.56 -17.63 -3.10
CA LEU A 58 19.29 -17.71 -1.66
C LEU A 58 17.82 -17.33 -1.37
N LEU A 59 17.28 -16.36 -2.12
CA LEU A 59 15.84 -16.04 -2.07
C LEU A 59 15.01 -17.26 -2.40
N LYS A 60 15.31 -17.98 -3.49
CA LYS A 60 14.58 -19.19 -3.89
C LYS A 60 14.59 -20.27 -2.80
N ILE A 61 15.70 -20.47 -2.12
CA ILE A 61 15.79 -21.45 -1.03
C ILE A 61 14.94 -21.02 0.16
N ALA A 62 14.96 -19.73 0.52
CA ALA A 62 14.17 -19.20 1.62
C ALA A 62 12.66 -19.20 1.31
N THR A 63 12.25 -18.86 0.09
CA THR A 63 10.84 -18.81 -0.32
C THR A 63 10.23 -20.18 -0.57
N SER A 64 11.05 -21.21 -0.87
CA SER A 64 10.54 -22.58 -1.10
C SER A 64 9.81 -23.18 0.10
N LYS A 65 10.10 -22.70 1.31
CA LYS A 65 9.50 -23.13 2.58
C LYS A 65 8.35 -22.24 3.06
N THR A 66 8.10 -21.11 2.39
CA THR A 66 7.10 -20.11 2.77
C THR A 66 6.03 -19.96 1.69
N GLU A 67 4.94 -19.27 1.99
CA GLU A 67 3.86 -18.96 1.04
C GLU A 67 4.31 -18.09 -0.15
N PHE A 68 5.52 -17.54 -0.08
CA PHE A 68 6.09 -16.64 -1.08
C PHE A 68 6.84 -17.36 -2.23
N LYS A 69 6.54 -18.62 -2.51
CA LYS A 69 7.14 -19.40 -3.64
C LYS A 69 7.05 -18.68 -4.99
N ALA A 70 6.02 -17.91 -5.18
CA ALA A 70 5.76 -17.17 -6.41
C ALA A 70 6.81 -16.07 -6.70
N ILE A 71 7.62 -15.65 -5.73
CA ILE A 71 8.74 -14.73 -5.92
C ILE A 71 9.78 -15.29 -6.91
N ASP A 72 9.92 -16.60 -7.01
CA ASP A 72 10.88 -17.26 -7.90
C ASP A 72 10.72 -16.88 -9.37
N VAL A 73 9.48 -16.67 -9.81
CA VAL A 73 9.14 -16.31 -11.19
C VAL A 73 9.49 -14.84 -11.46
N ILE A 74 9.34 -13.98 -10.43
CA ILE A 74 9.49 -12.52 -10.51
C ILE A 74 10.93 -12.09 -10.30
N ALA A 75 11.69 -12.80 -9.46
CA ALA A 75 13.06 -12.45 -9.06
C ALA A 75 14.11 -12.77 -10.13
N LYS A 76 14.04 -12.10 -11.30
CA LYS A 76 15.03 -12.19 -12.37
C LYS A 76 15.98 -10.97 -12.34
N GLY A 77 17.30 -11.18 -12.36
CA GLY A 77 18.31 -10.12 -12.29
C GLY A 77 18.46 -9.50 -10.89
N PRO A 78 18.98 -8.27 -10.76
CA PRO A 78 19.17 -7.63 -9.47
C PRO A 78 17.82 -7.45 -8.78
N SER A 79 17.69 -7.96 -7.56
CA SER A 79 16.41 -7.99 -6.86
C SER A 79 16.59 -7.52 -5.42
N THR A 80 15.87 -6.48 -5.08
CA THR A 80 15.68 -6.00 -3.71
C THR A 80 14.30 -6.42 -3.26
N VAL A 81 14.22 -7.09 -2.12
CA VAL A 81 12.95 -7.52 -1.54
C VAL A 81 12.58 -6.59 -0.40
N VAL A 82 11.36 -6.08 -0.44
CA VAL A 82 10.74 -5.29 0.62
C VAL A 82 9.59 -6.11 1.18
N VAL A 83 9.65 -6.44 2.46
CA VAL A 83 8.63 -7.22 3.16
C VAL A 83 7.87 -6.29 4.11
N GLY A 84 6.56 -6.24 3.99
CA GLY A 84 5.66 -5.51 4.87
C GLY A 84 4.93 -6.45 5.83
N TYR A 85 4.79 -6.02 7.09
CA TYR A 85 4.22 -6.83 8.17
C TYR A 85 2.76 -6.48 8.46
N ASP A 86 2.42 -5.20 8.49
CA ASP A 86 1.10 -4.74 8.92
C ASP A 86 0.19 -4.45 7.72
N ASP A 87 0.53 -3.44 6.97
CA ASP A 87 -0.28 -2.85 5.92
C ASP A 87 0.39 -3.11 4.56
N PRO A 88 -0.24 -3.80 3.61
CA PRO A 88 0.37 -4.08 2.31
C PRO A 88 0.52 -2.84 1.41
N ALA A 89 -0.33 -1.82 1.58
CA ALA A 89 -0.34 -0.62 0.76
C ALA A 89 0.84 0.31 1.07
N GLN A 90 1.22 0.45 2.35
CA GLN A 90 2.28 1.36 2.78
C GLN A 90 3.65 1.04 2.16
N PRO A 91 4.19 -0.20 2.23
CA PRO A 91 5.45 -0.54 1.59
C PRO A 91 5.39 -0.38 0.07
N ALA A 92 4.26 -0.71 -0.56
CA ALA A 92 4.06 -0.53 -2.00
C ALA A 92 4.17 0.94 -2.39
N LYS A 93 3.50 1.82 -1.64
CA LYS A 93 3.54 3.28 -1.85
C LYS A 93 4.96 3.81 -1.72
N VAL A 94 5.68 3.46 -0.66
CA VAL A 94 7.07 3.90 -0.44
C VAL A 94 7.98 3.46 -1.59
N VAL A 95 7.85 2.21 -2.07
CA VAL A 95 8.65 1.69 -3.18
C VAL A 95 8.32 2.42 -4.49
N VAL A 96 7.04 2.57 -4.81
CA VAL A 96 6.59 3.22 -6.05
C VAL A 96 6.96 4.69 -6.07
N ASP A 97 6.74 5.42 -4.97
CA ASP A 97 7.08 6.84 -4.85
C ASP A 97 8.59 7.08 -4.95
N PHE A 98 9.39 6.20 -4.34
CA PHE A 98 10.84 6.26 -4.44
C PHE A 98 11.34 6.07 -5.88
N ILE A 99 10.78 5.11 -6.60
CA ILE A 99 11.11 4.85 -8.01
C ILE A 99 10.65 6.02 -8.89
N LYS A 100 9.44 6.56 -8.67
CA LYS A 100 8.93 7.73 -9.39
C LYS A 100 9.79 8.96 -9.17
N ALA A 101 10.19 9.23 -7.92
CA ALA A 101 11.00 10.41 -7.56
C ALA A 101 12.39 10.39 -8.20
N ALA A 102 13.03 9.24 -8.22
CA ALA A 102 14.40 9.13 -8.75
C ALA A 102 14.44 8.83 -10.26
N LYS A 103 13.31 8.47 -10.87
CA LYS A 103 13.22 8.04 -12.28
C LYS A 103 14.21 6.93 -12.67
N LYS A 104 14.61 6.12 -11.70
CA LYS A 104 15.56 5.01 -11.84
C LYS A 104 14.98 3.75 -11.22
N GLY A 105 15.38 2.58 -11.72
CA GLY A 105 14.88 1.30 -11.23
C GLY A 105 13.47 0.98 -11.74
N SER A 106 12.97 -0.18 -11.34
CA SER A 106 11.63 -0.66 -11.73
C SER A 106 11.06 -1.60 -10.70
N VAL A 107 9.74 -1.57 -10.55
CA VAL A 107 9.01 -2.61 -9.81
C VAL A 107 8.91 -3.82 -10.71
N LYS A 108 9.31 -4.99 -10.24
CA LYS A 108 9.19 -6.26 -10.99
C LYS A 108 7.87 -6.96 -10.71
N GLY A 109 7.36 -6.81 -9.52
CA GLY A 109 6.12 -7.41 -9.04
C GLY A 109 6.18 -7.63 -7.54
N GLY A 110 5.22 -8.39 -7.04
CA GLY A 110 5.14 -8.73 -5.63
C GLY A 110 4.36 -10.02 -5.39
N VAL A 111 4.27 -10.39 -4.13
CA VAL A 111 3.41 -11.48 -3.67
C VAL A 111 2.67 -10.98 -2.45
N PHE A 112 1.35 -11.15 -2.45
CA PHE A 112 0.47 -10.80 -1.36
C PHE A 112 -0.42 -12.00 -1.04
N GLU A 113 -0.36 -12.50 0.19
CA GLU A 113 -1.13 -13.67 0.65
C GLU A 113 -1.06 -14.87 -0.32
N GLY A 114 0.15 -15.17 -0.81
CA GLY A 114 0.37 -16.28 -1.74
C GLY A 114 0.01 -16.03 -3.21
N LYS A 115 -0.62 -14.87 -3.53
CA LYS A 115 -0.95 -14.46 -4.90
C LYS A 115 0.17 -13.63 -5.49
N THR A 116 0.53 -13.92 -6.75
CA THR A 116 1.48 -13.10 -7.51
C THR A 116 0.83 -11.80 -7.94
N LEU A 117 1.53 -10.70 -7.76
CA LEU A 117 1.15 -9.39 -8.26
C LEU A 117 2.11 -8.97 -9.37
N SER A 118 1.56 -8.53 -10.48
CA SER A 118 2.30 -7.90 -11.57
C SER A 118 2.81 -6.51 -11.15
N ALA A 119 3.72 -5.92 -11.94
CA ALA A 119 4.22 -4.58 -11.67
C ALA A 119 3.10 -3.52 -11.64
N ASP A 120 2.07 -3.67 -12.46
CA ASP A 120 0.95 -2.72 -12.54
C ASP A 120 -0.02 -2.90 -11.37
N GLU A 121 -0.24 -4.13 -10.92
CA GLU A 121 -1.02 -4.41 -9.70
C GLU A 121 -0.33 -3.88 -8.44
N VAL A 122 1.00 -3.95 -8.36
CA VAL A 122 1.75 -3.31 -7.25
C VAL A 122 1.60 -1.79 -7.28
N LYS A 123 1.55 -1.16 -8.46
CA LYS A 123 1.27 0.28 -8.58
C LYS A 123 -0.15 0.61 -8.13
N ALA A 124 -1.14 -0.19 -8.55
CA ALA A 124 -2.53 -0.04 -8.10
C ALA A 124 -2.64 -0.21 -6.58
N LEU A 125 -1.93 -1.19 -6.00
CA LEU A 125 -1.85 -1.38 -4.54
C LEU A 125 -1.25 -0.15 -3.84
N ALA A 126 -0.27 0.50 -4.44
CA ALA A 126 0.36 1.71 -3.90
C ALA A 126 -0.57 2.95 -3.95
N GLU A 127 -1.57 2.95 -4.82
CA GLU A 127 -2.58 4.03 -4.93
C GLU A 127 -3.71 3.86 -3.90
N LEU A 128 -3.84 2.68 -3.29
CA LEU A 128 -4.84 2.45 -2.25
C LEU A 128 -4.51 3.26 -0.98
N PRO A 129 -5.53 3.82 -0.32
CA PRO A 129 -5.39 4.38 1.01
C PRO A 129 -4.94 3.34 2.04
N SER A 130 -4.48 3.79 3.19
CA SER A 130 -4.15 2.90 4.31
C SER A 130 -5.39 2.10 4.77
N LYS A 131 -5.16 0.96 5.44
CA LYS A 131 -6.25 0.13 5.95
C LYS A 131 -7.25 0.92 6.80
N ASP A 132 -6.76 1.80 7.65
CA ASP A 132 -7.60 2.62 8.54
C ASP A 132 -8.41 3.66 7.76
N GLU A 133 -7.84 4.25 6.71
CA GLU A 133 -8.54 5.16 5.80
C GLU A 133 -9.61 4.43 4.98
N LEU A 134 -9.33 3.20 4.53
CA LEU A 134 -10.33 2.36 3.84
C LEU A 134 -11.51 2.02 4.77
N LEU A 135 -11.23 1.64 6.01
CA LEU A 135 -12.28 1.38 7.01
C LEU A 135 -13.10 2.64 7.29
N SER A 136 -12.44 3.79 7.47
CA SER A 136 -13.12 5.07 7.66
C SER A 136 -13.99 5.45 6.47
N SER A 137 -13.53 5.21 5.24
CA SER A 137 -14.29 5.45 4.01
C SER A 137 -15.54 4.56 3.94
N ILE A 138 -15.43 3.29 4.30
CA ILE A 138 -16.57 2.36 4.36
C ILE A 138 -17.57 2.82 5.42
N MET A 139 -17.12 3.17 6.62
CA MET A 139 -17.98 3.67 7.68
C MET A 139 -18.68 4.98 7.28
N GLY A 140 -17.95 5.92 6.66
CA GLY A 140 -18.53 7.16 6.13
C GLY A 140 -19.57 6.91 5.02
N GLY A 141 -19.32 5.93 4.17
CA GLY A 141 -20.26 5.49 3.13
C GLY A 141 -21.59 4.96 3.70
N LEU A 142 -21.51 4.15 4.76
CA LEU A 142 -22.71 3.64 5.45
C LEU A 142 -23.50 4.75 6.13
N ASP A 143 -22.81 5.71 6.78
CA ASP A 143 -23.43 6.84 7.47
C ASP A 143 -24.02 7.87 6.49
N SER A 144 -23.45 7.98 5.28
CA SER A 144 -23.91 8.94 4.26
C SER A 144 -25.34 8.67 3.79
N GLY A 145 -25.77 7.41 3.76
CA GLY A 145 -27.15 7.04 3.41
C GLY A 145 -28.18 7.63 4.37
N ALA A 146 -27.95 7.50 5.66
CA ALA A 146 -28.83 8.07 6.68
C ALA A 146 -28.81 9.60 6.69
N ARG A 147 -27.64 10.21 6.54
CA ARG A 147 -27.49 11.67 6.45
C ARG A 147 -28.18 12.25 5.21
N ASN A 148 -28.09 11.58 4.07
CA ASN A 148 -28.76 12.03 2.86
C ASN A 148 -30.30 12.04 3.01
N ILE A 149 -30.86 11.00 3.65
CA ILE A 149 -32.31 10.95 3.93
C ILE A 149 -32.74 12.10 4.87
N ALA A 150 -31.98 12.30 5.96
CA ALA A 150 -32.22 13.40 6.89
C ALA A 150 -32.13 14.77 6.18
N GLY A 151 -31.12 14.97 5.35
CA GLY A 151 -30.93 16.20 4.58
C GLY A 151 -32.07 16.47 3.58
N LEU A 152 -32.60 15.42 2.94
CA LEU A 152 -33.76 15.55 2.07
C LEU A 152 -35.02 15.98 2.84
N LEU A 153 -35.24 15.42 4.04
CA LEU A 153 -36.36 15.84 4.88
C LEU A 153 -36.22 17.29 5.36
N GLU A 154 -35.01 17.68 5.77
CA GLU A 154 -34.73 19.08 6.14
C GLU A 154 -34.92 20.05 4.95
N ALA A 155 -34.52 19.64 3.75
CA ALA A 155 -34.72 20.45 2.54
C ALA A 155 -36.20 20.71 2.26
N VAL A 156 -37.03 19.65 2.33
CA VAL A 156 -38.48 19.78 2.14
C VAL A 156 -39.09 20.70 3.19
N ILE A 157 -38.71 20.58 4.46
CA ILE A 157 -39.21 21.45 5.53
C ILE A 157 -38.80 22.92 5.26
N ARG A 158 -37.55 23.13 4.83
CA ARG A 158 -37.05 24.47 4.48
C ARG A 158 -37.80 25.09 3.30
N ASP A 159 -38.03 24.31 2.25
CA ASP A 159 -38.75 24.75 1.07
C ASP A 159 -40.21 25.16 1.40
N VAL A 160 -40.89 24.38 2.24
CA VAL A 160 -42.23 24.73 2.74
C VAL A 160 -42.18 26.02 3.57
N ALA A 161 -41.22 26.20 4.45
CA ALA A 161 -41.05 27.41 5.25
C ALA A 161 -40.82 28.64 4.37
N VAL A 162 -39.97 28.55 3.35
CA VAL A 162 -39.72 29.62 2.38
C VAL A 162 -41.00 29.98 1.60
N LEU A 163 -41.76 28.99 1.14
CA LEU A 163 -43.03 29.20 0.45
C LEU A 163 -44.05 29.93 1.34
N VAL A 164 -44.14 29.53 2.62
CA VAL A 164 -45.01 30.20 3.60
C VAL A 164 -44.58 31.66 3.81
N GLU A 165 -43.29 31.94 3.93
CA GLU A 165 -42.81 33.32 4.03
C GLU A 165 -43.09 34.14 2.78
N GLU A 166 -42.93 33.60 1.57
CA GLU A 166 -43.25 34.28 0.33
C GLU A 166 -44.73 34.58 0.21
N VAL A 167 -45.61 33.67 0.58
CA VAL A 167 -47.07 33.90 0.59
C VAL A 167 -47.43 34.94 1.64
N ALA A 168 -46.84 34.92 2.82
CA ALA A 168 -47.06 35.92 3.85
C ALA A 168 -46.64 37.34 3.39
N LYS A 169 -45.47 37.46 2.74
CA LYS A 169 -44.98 38.72 2.16
C LYS A 169 -45.89 39.24 1.04
N LYS A 170 -46.46 38.34 0.24
CA LYS A 170 -47.34 38.69 -0.88
C LYS A 170 -48.71 39.15 -0.41
N ASN A 171 -49.20 38.60 0.71
CA ASN A 171 -50.48 38.96 1.30
C ASN A 171 -50.38 40.19 2.24
N ASN A 172 -49.18 40.58 2.68
CA ASN A 172 -48.95 41.75 3.53
C ASN A 172 -47.77 42.60 3.01
N PRO A 173 -47.98 43.37 1.87
CA PRO A 173 -46.89 44.15 1.24
C PRO A 173 -46.48 45.40 2.03
N ALA A 174 -46.98 45.60 3.26
CA ALA A 174 -46.74 46.76 4.09
C ALA A 174 -46.08 46.49 5.45
N ALA A 175 -45.25 45.45 5.55
CA ALA A 175 -44.43 45.19 6.74
C ALA A 175 -42.93 45.12 6.33
#